data_0738e9dfde1859f19b5578ee60b666b2
#
_entry.id   0738e9dfde1859f19b5578ee60b666b2
#
_cell.length_a   1.000
_cell.length_b   1.000
_cell.length_c   1.000
_cell.angle_alpha   90.00
_cell.angle_beta   90.00
_cell.angle_gamma   90.00
#
_symmetry.space_group_name_H-M   'P 1'
#
loop_
_entity.id
_entity.type
_entity.pdbx_description
1 polymer ?
#
loop_
_entity_poly.entity_id
_entity_poly.type
_entity_poly.pdbx_seq_one_letter_code
_entity_poly.pdbx_strand_id
1 'polypeptide(L)'
;GDHWDRVAERGLDRAVPIVTTTHAAPRLQRRGFAAARGIDTWDNVTVSHGAASVTMTSLPGKHAPTPVDRLLPPVMGTMLEFTTSAEAAPRRLYVSGDTLLIEELDEIPVRCGAIDAGILHLGGTRLPAGNKLPFGLTVTMDGRQGTEAVQRLGLPRVIPVHFDDYAVFASPRQDFIDSMTARGLADRVVVLERGHTVSL
;
A
#
# COMPACT_ATOMS: atom_id res chain seq x y z
N GLY A 1 -7.12 -5.05 -12.83
CA GLY A 1 -7.49 -4.25 -11.69
C GLY A 1 -7.04 -2.81 -11.82
N ASP A 2 -7.38 -2.07 -10.85
CA ASP A 2 -7.15 -0.63 -10.68
C ASP A 2 -5.66 -0.29 -10.45
N HIS A 3 -4.87 -1.20 -9.89
CA HIS A 3 -3.42 -1.03 -9.71
C HIS A 3 -2.58 -1.44 -10.93
N TRP A 4 -3.17 -2.16 -11.86
CA TRP A 4 -2.52 -2.63 -13.08
C TRP A 4 -3.52 -2.72 -14.20
N ASP A 5 -3.72 -1.64 -14.91
CA ASP A 5 -4.63 -1.57 -16.04
C ASP A 5 -3.92 -1.79 -17.39
N ARG A 6 -4.73 -1.81 -18.46
CA ARG A 6 -4.19 -2.00 -19.81
C ARG A 6 -3.37 -0.82 -20.31
N VAL A 7 -3.59 0.39 -19.78
CA VAL A 7 -2.85 1.60 -20.16
C VAL A 7 -1.46 1.52 -19.55
N ALA A 8 -1.37 1.26 -18.24
CA ALA A 8 -0.10 1.05 -17.56
C ALA A 8 0.70 -0.11 -18.18
N GLU A 9 0.02 -1.24 -18.46
CA GLU A 9 0.68 -2.40 -19.09
C GLU A 9 1.28 -2.09 -20.47
N ARG A 10 0.61 -1.26 -21.27
CA ARG A 10 1.09 -0.87 -22.61
C ARG A 10 2.16 0.21 -22.57
N GLY A 11 2.08 1.10 -21.59
CA GLY A 11 2.98 2.25 -21.45
C GLY A 11 4.32 1.93 -20.78
N LEU A 12 4.39 0.84 -20.01
CA LEU A 12 5.61 0.47 -19.32
C LEU A 12 6.58 -0.26 -20.24
N ASP A 13 7.86 0.10 -20.15
CA ASP A 13 8.94 -0.64 -20.80
C ASP A 13 9.00 -2.06 -20.22
N ARG A 14 9.07 -3.07 -21.10
CA ARG A 14 9.14 -4.48 -20.70
C ARG A 14 10.46 -4.85 -20.00
N ALA A 15 11.49 -4.04 -20.14
CA ALA A 15 12.77 -4.21 -19.47
C ALA A 15 12.77 -3.72 -18.01
N VAL A 16 11.74 -2.96 -17.59
CA VAL A 16 11.66 -2.43 -16.21
C VAL A 16 11.56 -3.57 -15.21
N PRO A 17 12.45 -3.64 -14.20
CA PRO A 17 12.32 -4.58 -13.10
C PRO A 17 11.04 -4.28 -12.29
N ILE A 18 10.27 -5.33 -12.01
CA ILE A 18 9.05 -5.22 -11.19
C ILE A 18 9.20 -6.14 -9.99
N VAL A 19 9.08 -5.57 -8.79
CA VAL A 19 9.01 -6.33 -7.55
C VAL A 19 7.54 -6.44 -7.13
N THR A 20 7.08 -7.65 -6.85
CA THR A 20 5.68 -7.92 -6.52
C THR A 20 5.54 -9.21 -5.70
N THR A 21 4.31 -9.69 -5.47
CA THR A 21 4.09 -10.97 -4.78
C THR A 21 4.56 -12.16 -5.64
N THR A 22 4.96 -13.26 -5.00
CA THR A 22 5.32 -14.53 -5.66
C THR A 22 4.19 -15.08 -6.54
N HIS A 23 2.92 -14.72 -6.24
CA HIS A 23 1.77 -15.06 -7.06
C HIS A 23 1.67 -14.23 -8.35
N ALA A 24 1.98 -12.92 -8.29
CA ALA A 24 1.82 -12.01 -9.42
C ALA A 24 2.99 -12.07 -10.40
N ALA A 25 4.21 -12.30 -9.94
CA ALA A 25 5.41 -12.30 -10.77
C ALA A 25 5.32 -13.22 -12.01
N PRO A 26 4.93 -14.50 -11.92
CA PRO A 26 4.81 -15.37 -13.09
C PRO A 26 3.77 -14.88 -14.11
N ARG A 27 2.75 -14.15 -13.66
CA ARG A 27 1.72 -13.57 -14.55
C ARG A 27 2.28 -12.39 -15.34
N LEU A 28 3.09 -11.55 -14.69
CA LEU A 28 3.79 -10.43 -15.34
C LEU A 28 4.85 -10.94 -16.34
N GLN A 29 5.60 -11.96 -15.97
CA GLN A 29 6.57 -12.61 -16.86
C GLN A 29 5.92 -13.13 -18.15
N ARG A 30 4.75 -13.81 -18.04
CA ARG A 30 3.97 -14.25 -19.21
C ARG A 30 3.44 -13.11 -20.07
N ARG A 31 3.34 -11.88 -19.52
CA ARG A 31 2.98 -10.67 -20.24
C ARG A 31 4.17 -9.90 -20.81
N GLY A 32 5.38 -10.48 -20.74
CA GLY A 32 6.60 -9.93 -21.31
C GLY A 32 7.46 -9.12 -20.34
N PHE A 33 7.09 -8.99 -19.07
CA PHE A 33 7.94 -8.36 -18.05
C PHE A 33 8.89 -9.41 -17.46
N ALA A 34 9.91 -9.78 -18.23
CA ALA A 34 10.82 -10.88 -17.87
C ALA A 34 11.58 -10.64 -16.56
N ALA A 35 11.84 -9.37 -16.20
CA ALA A 35 12.50 -8.97 -14.97
C ALA A 35 11.55 -8.86 -13.75
N ALA A 36 10.29 -9.30 -13.88
CA ALA A 36 9.38 -9.33 -12.73
C ALA A 36 9.85 -10.39 -11.72
N ARG A 37 9.97 -9.97 -10.44
CA ARG A 37 10.44 -10.80 -9.33
C ARG A 37 9.38 -10.81 -8.22
N GLY A 38 9.01 -12.01 -7.78
CA GLY A 38 8.20 -12.21 -6.59
C GLY A 38 9.05 -12.28 -5.34
N ILE A 39 8.54 -11.68 -4.25
CA ILE A 39 9.12 -11.79 -2.92
C ILE A 39 8.03 -12.18 -1.92
N ASP A 40 8.40 -12.95 -0.92
CA ASP A 40 7.50 -13.34 0.16
C ASP A 40 7.44 -12.25 1.25
N THR A 41 6.45 -12.35 2.14
CA THR A 41 6.33 -11.40 3.26
C THR A 41 7.60 -11.38 4.10
N TRP A 42 8.11 -10.19 4.39
CA TRP A 42 9.37 -9.88 5.08
C TRP A 42 10.63 -10.06 4.25
N ASP A 43 10.55 -10.60 3.03
CA ASP A 43 11.68 -10.56 2.10
C ASP A 43 11.89 -9.14 1.56
N ASN A 44 13.12 -8.88 1.12
CA ASN A 44 13.46 -7.57 0.57
C ASN A 44 14.31 -7.67 -0.71
N VAL A 45 14.33 -6.55 -1.42
CA VAL A 45 15.17 -6.33 -2.60
C VAL A 45 15.76 -4.93 -2.48
N THR A 46 17.08 -4.81 -2.66
CA THR A 46 17.77 -3.53 -2.69
C THR A 46 18.19 -3.20 -4.12
N VAL A 47 17.91 -1.96 -4.52
CA VAL A 47 18.39 -1.36 -5.76
C VAL A 47 19.31 -0.20 -5.41
N SER A 48 20.51 -0.18 -5.99
CA SER A 48 21.51 0.86 -5.72
C SER A 48 21.87 1.63 -6.98
N HIS A 49 22.11 2.92 -6.82
CA HIS A 49 22.65 3.80 -7.85
C HIS A 49 23.69 4.75 -7.24
N GLY A 50 24.94 4.56 -7.56
CA GLY A 50 26.03 5.26 -6.89
C GLY A 50 26.05 5.00 -5.39
N ALA A 51 26.00 6.07 -4.60
CA ALA A 51 26.00 6.02 -3.14
C ALA A 51 24.58 5.98 -2.54
N ALA A 52 23.54 5.98 -3.38
CA ALA A 52 22.15 5.89 -2.95
C ALA A 52 21.59 4.48 -3.14
N SER A 53 20.69 4.06 -2.26
CA SER A 53 19.97 2.80 -2.40
C SER A 53 18.53 2.93 -1.92
N VAL A 54 17.67 2.07 -2.46
CA VAL A 54 16.30 1.85 -1.99
C VAL A 54 16.15 0.37 -1.69
N THR A 55 15.83 0.06 -0.45
CA THR A 55 15.44 -1.30 -0.06
C THR A 55 13.92 -1.38 0.03
N MET A 56 13.36 -2.32 -0.72
CA MET A 56 11.91 -2.61 -0.75
C MET A 56 11.66 -3.88 0.03
N THR A 57 10.98 -3.79 1.18
CA THR A 57 10.59 -4.96 1.97
C THR A 57 9.10 -5.22 1.77
N SER A 58 8.75 -6.47 1.44
CA SER A 58 7.37 -6.94 1.39
C SER A 58 6.79 -7.04 2.78
N LEU A 59 5.62 -6.46 3.00
CA LEU A 59 4.97 -6.40 4.30
C LEU A 59 3.63 -7.15 4.28
N PRO A 60 3.13 -7.58 5.46
CA PRO A 60 1.83 -8.22 5.56
C PRO A 60 0.72 -7.40 4.94
N GLY A 61 -0.19 -8.07 4.25
CA GLY A 61 -1.42 -7.50 3.71
C GLY A 61 -2.47 -8.57 3.52
N LYS A 62 -3.74 -8.19 3.65
CA LYS A 62 -4.88 -9.10 3.53
C LYS A 62 -6.03 -8.42 2.80
N HIS A 63 -6.41 -8.99 1.67
CA HIS A 63 -7.39 -8.37 0.76
C HIS A 63 -8.84 -8.75 1.05
N ALA A 64 -9.11 -9.60 2.03
CA ALA A 64 -10.46 -9.96 2.46
C ALA A 64 -10.44 -10.66 3.83
N PRO A 65 -11.58 -10.74 4.54
CA PRO A 65 -11.69 -11.57 5.73
C PRO A 65 -11.54 -13.07 5.43
N THR A 66 -10.99 -13.82 6.39
CA THR A 66 -10.95 -15.29 6.31
C THR A 66 -12.38 -15.86 6.33
N PRO A 67 -12.72 -16.87 5.49
CA PRO A 67 -11.83 -17.63 4.60
C PRO A 67 -11.75 -17.09 3.15
N VAL A 68 -12.38 -15.97 2.85
CA VAL A 68 -12.49 -15.44 1.48
C VAL A 68 -11.14 -14.97 0.92
N ASP A 69 -10.26 -14.52 1.80
CA ASP A 69 -8.88 -14.13 1.46
C ASP A 69 -8.12 -15.21 0.66
N ARG A 70 -8.39 -16.50 0.95
CA ARG A 70 -7.77 -17.63 0.24
C ARG A 70 -8.21 -17.78 -1.22
N LEU A 71 -9.30 -17.15 -1.59
CA LEU A 71 -9.85 -17.15 -2.95
C LEU A 71 -9.40 -15.95 -3.78
N LEU A 72 -8.86 -14.93 -3.14
CA LEU A 72 -8.36 -13.72 -3.78
C LEU A 72 -6.84 -13.78 -3.97
N PRO A 73 -6.32 -13.07 -4.99
CA PRO A 73 -4.87 -12.92 -5.13
C PRO A 73 -4.27 -12.31 -3.87
N PRO A 74 -3.12 -12.81 -3.39
CA PRO A 74 -2.43 -12.21 -2.26
C PRO A 74 -1.99 -10.79 -2.59
N VAL A 75 -2.03 -9.93 -1.57
CA VAL A 75 -1.57 -8.54 -1.62
C VAL A 75 -0.38 -8.36 -0.68
N MET A 76 0.36 -7.29 -0.86
CA MET A 76 1.47 -6.93 0.01
C MET A 76 1.46 -5.43 0.28
N GLY A 77 1.77 -5.05 1.50
CA GLY A 77 2.29 -3.72 1.80
C GLY A 77 3.78 -3.64 1.42
N THR A 78 4.32 -2.45 1.39
CA THR A 78 5.74 -2.25 1.06
C THR A 78 6.36 -1.21 1.99
N MET A 79 7.50 -1.55 2.58
CA MET A 79 8.40 -0.56 3.18
C MET A 79 9.44 -0.17 2.15
N LEU A 80 9.55 1.12 1.88
CA LEU A 80 10.63 1.71 1.10
C LEU A 80 11.61 2.38 2.05
N GLU A 81 12.83 1.87 2.11
CA GLU A 81 13.91 2.44 2.91
C GLU A 81 14.93 3.09 1.99
N PHE A 82 15.01 4.42 2.05
CA PHE A 82 15.93 5.23 1.25
C PHE A 82 17.19 5.52 2.03
N THR A 83 18.34 5.20 1.47
CA THR A 83 19.64 5.47 2.06
C THR A 83 20.48 6.30 1.11
N THR A 84 21.13 7.33 1.62
CA THR A 84 22.13 8.14 0.89
C THR A 84 23.41 8.23 1.70
N SER A 85 24.54 8.53 1.04
CA SER A 85 25.82 8.70 1.77
C SER A 85 25.85 9.93 2.68
N ALA A 86 24.91 10.85 2.49
CA ALA A 86 24.85 12.11 3.24
C ALA A 86 24.03 12.01 4.53
N GLU A 87 23.23 10.96 4.69
CA GLU A 87 22.32 10.81 5.82
C GLU A 87 22.80 9.74 6.80
N ALA A 88 22.72 10.04 8.08
CA ALA A 88 23.12 9.12 9.14
C ALA A 88 22.10 7.98 9.37
N ALA A 89 20.86 8.16 8.93
CA ALA A 89 19.79 7.19 9.09
C ALA A 89 18.93 7.13 7.81
N PRO A 90 18.40 5.94 7.45
CA PRO A 90 17.52 5.80 6.32
C PRO A 90 16.17 6.49 6.54
N ARG A 91 15.56 6.97 5.46
CA ARG A 91 14.17 7.44 5.43
C ARG A 91 13.25 6.30 5.06
N ARG A 92 12.16 6.13 5.81
CA ARG A 92 11.22 5.01 5.65
C ARG A 92 9.84 5.48 5.25
N LEU A 93 9.37 4.99 4.11
CA LEU A 93 8.03 5.23 3.60
C LEU A 93 7.26 3.89 3.56
N TYR A 94 6.17 3.84 4.31
CA TYR A 94 5.24 2.72 4.26
C TYR A 94 4.17 2.94 3.19
N VAL A 95 3.93 1.94 2.34
CA VAL A 95 2.81 1.90 1.37
C VAL A 95 1.94 0.71 1.70
N SER A 96 0.69 0.95 2.08
CA SER A 96 -0.19 -0.13 2.55
C SER A 96 -0.58 -1.13 1.46
N GLY A 97 -0.69 -0.67 0.21
CA GLY A 97 -1.44 -1.43 -0.79
C GLY A 97 -2.90 -1.63 -0.35
N ASP A 98 -3.62 -2.48 -1.06
CA ASP A 98 -5.01 -2.82 -0.72
C ASP A 98 -5.03 -3.87 0.39
N THR A 99 -5.08 -3.43 1.63
CA THR A 99 -5.17 -4.33 2.79
C THR A 99 -6.32 -3.92 3.71
N LEU A 100 -6.83 -4.89 4.45
CA LEU A 100 -7.64 -4.65 5.64
C LEU A 100 -6.73 -4.27 6.82
N LEU A 101 -7.33 -3.72 7.87
CA LEU A 101 -6.66 -3.56 9.16
C LEU A 101 -6.51 -4.95 9.81
N ILE A 102 -5.28 -5.44 9.87
CA ILE A 102 -4.92 -6.75 10.41
C ILE A 102 -3.95 -6.61 11.58
N GLU A 103 -3.86 -7.63 12.42
CA GLU A 103 -3.00 -7.62 13.61
C GLU A 103 -1.52 -7.59 13.25
N GLU A 104 -1.14 -8.24 12.15
CA GLU A 104 0.24 -8.33 11.66
C GLU A 104 0.84 -6.95 11.31
N LEU A 105 0.02 -5.90 11.16
CA LEU A 105 0.53 -4.54 10.98
C LEU A 105 1.34 -4.04 12.19
N ASP A 106 1.05 -4.55 13.39
CA ASP A 106 1.78 -4.18 14.61
C ASP A 106 3.23 -4.68 14.63
N GLU A 107 3.55 -5.70 13.82
CA GLU A 107 4.91 -6.19 13.66
C GLU A 107 5.79 -5.23 12.85
N ILE A 108 5.19 -4.37 12.01
CA ILE A 108 5.94 -3.51 11.09
C ILE A 108 6.87 -2.55 11.83
N PRO A 109 6.41 -1.72 12.78
CA PRO A 109 7.31 -0.84 13.52
C PRO A 109 8.32 -1.59 14.40
N VAL A 110 7.96 -2.79 14.85
CA VAL A 110 8.87 -3.64 15.65
C VAL A 110 10.02 -4.15 14.80
N ARG A 111 9.75 -4.59 13.56
CA ARG A 111 10.77 -5.17 12.67
C ARG A 111 11.51 -4.13 11.84
N CYS A 112 10.82 -3.08 11.39
CA CYS A 112 11.39 -2.08 10.49
C CYS A 112 11.88 -0.82 11.23
N GLY A 113 11.51 -0.62 12.50
CA GLY A 113 11.80 0.60 13.25
C GLY A 113 10.84 1.74 12.92
N ALA A 114 11.20 2.96 13.30
CA ALA A 114 10.38 4.15 13.09
C ALA A 114 10.14 4.43 11.61
N ILE A 115 8.91 4.83 11.27
CA ILE A 115 8.46 5.11 9.89
C ILE A 115 8.30 6.62 9.77
N ASP A 116 8.85 7.24 8.72
CA ASP A 116 8.80 8.69 8.53
C ASP A 116 7.48 9.15 7.89
N ALA A 117 6.89 8.33 7.01
CA ALA A 117 5.60 8.63 6.38
C ALA A 117 4.89 7.36 5.92
N GLY A 118 3.56 7.45 5.73
CA GLY A 118 2.75 6.38 5.17
C GLY A 118 1.86 6.85 4.01
N ILE A 119 1.70 5.99 3.00
CA ILE A 119 0.68 6.10 1.95
C ILE A 119 -0.35 5.00 2.22
N LEU A 120 -1.58 5.39 2.57
CA LEU A 120 -2.63 4.45 2.94
C LEU A 120 -3.76 4.42 1.91
N HIS A 121 -4.15 3.22 1.47
CA HIS A 121 -5.25 2.97 0.57
C HIS A 121 -6.54 2.83 1.39
N LEU A 122 -7.44 3.85 1.34
CA LEU A 122 -8.51 4.04 2.33
C LEU A 122 -9.94 4.11 1.75
N GLY A 123 -10.15 3.61 0.53
CA GLY A 123 -11.46 3.69 -0.13
C GLY A 123 -12.57 2.86 0.51
N GLY A 124 -12.26 2.00 1.48
CA GLY A 124 -13.26 1.07 2.02
C GLY A 124 -13.90 0.25 0.90
N THR A 125 -13.09 -0.19 -0.07
CA THR A 125 -13.54 -0.80 -1.32
C THR A 125 -14.47 -1.96 -1.04
N ARG A 126 -15.69 -1.88 -1.58
CA ARG A 126 -16.67 -2.96 -1.52
C ARG A 126 -16.77 -3.60 -2.89
N LEU A 127 -16.36 -4.84 -2.98
CA LEU A 127 -16.63 -5.60 -4.20
C LEU A 127 -18.14 -5.81 -4.29
N PRO A 128 -18.76 -5.45 -5.43
CA PRO A 128 -20.14 -5.78 -5.66
C PRO A 128 -20.25 -7.28 -5.50
N ALA A 129 -21.14 -7.72 -4.64
CA ALA A 129 -21.50 -9.12 -4.56
C ALA A 129 -21.87 -9.53 -5.97
N GLY A 130 -21.00 -10.25 -6.66
CA GLY A 130 -21.48 -11.03 -7.79
C GLY A 130 -22.69 -11.75 -7.25
N ASN A 131 -23.80 -11.86 -8.00
CA ASN A 131 -25.17 -12.27 -7.62
C ASN A 131 -25.33 -13.42 -6.59
N LYS A 132 -24.31 -13.75 -5.84
CA LYS A 132 -24.21 -14.89 -4.89
C LYS A 132 -23.83 -14.52 -3.45
N LEU A 133 -23.45 -13.26 -3.17
CA LEU A 133 -23.15 -12.83 -1.80
C LEU A 133 -24.09 -11.67 -1.41
N PRO A 134 -24.93 -11.83 -0.39
CA PRO A 134 -25.93 -10.83 0.00
C PRO A 134 -25.36 -9.54 0.60
N PHE A 135 -24.05 -9.48 0.88
CA PHE A 135 -23.37 -8.32 1.47
C PHE A 135 -22.05 -8.07 0.74
N GLY A 136 -21.82 -6.82 0.31
CA GLY A 136 -20.55 -6.43 -0.31
C GLY A 136 -19.36 -6.79 0.57
N LEU A 137 -18.32 -7.37 -0.03
CA LEU A 137 -17.07 -7.73 0.66
C LEU A 137 -16.17 -6.51 0.70
N THR A 138 -15.83 -6.04 1.89
CA THR A 138 -14.83 -4.98 2.07
C THR A 138 -13.44 -5.58 1.89
N VAL A 139 -12.63 -4.95 1.05
CA VAL A 139 -11.30 -5.45 0.65
C VAL A 139 -10.17 -4.44 0.88
N THR A 140 -10.47 -3.22 1.30
CA THR A 140 -9.48 -2.21 1.74
C THR A 140 -9.97 -1.53 3.01
N MET A 141 -9.05 -0.94 3.76
CA MET A 141 -9.39 -0.12 4.93
C MET A 141 -10.31 1.04 4.53
N ASP A 142 -11.25 1.38 5.42
CA ASP A 142 -11.99 2.64 5.39
C ASP A 142 -11.24 3.75 6.16
N GLY A 143 -11.80 4.97 6.20
CA GLY A 143 -11.19 6.11 6.87
C GLY A 143 -10.97 5.90 8.38
N ARG A 144 -11.85 5.17 9.07
CA ARG A 144 -11.71 4.86 10.50
C ARG A 144 -10.60 3.85 10.76
N GLN A 145 -10.55 2.80 9.96
CA GLN A 145 -9.49 1.78 10.02
C GLN A 145 -8.15 2.38 9.64
N GLY A 146 -8.11 3.29 8.65
CA GLY A 146 -6.90 4.03 8.30
C GLY A 146 -6.37 4.87 9.47
N THR A 147 -7.25 5.55 10.22
CA THR A 147 -6.84 6.31 11.42
C THR A 147 -6.27 5.39 12.50
N GLU A 148 -6.85 4.22 12.68
CA GLU A 148 -6.30 3.22 13.62
C GLU A 148 -4.93 2.70 13.14
N ALA A 149 -4.77 2.42 11.85
CA ALA A 149 -3.48 2.04 11.27
C ALA A 149 -2.41 3.12 11.49
N VAL A 150 -2.74 4.42 11.35
CA VAL A 150 -1.83 5.54 11.65
C VAL A 150 -1.32 5.48 13.09
N GLN A 151 -2.20 5.18 14.04
CA GLN A 151 -1.83 5.09 15.46
C GLN A 151 -0.97 3.85 15.75
N ARG A 152 -1.37 2.68 15.23
CA ARG A 152 -0.65 1.40 15.44
C ARG A 152 0.74 1.42 14.83
N LEU A 153 0.88 2.00 13.64
CA LEU A 153 2.16 2.13 12.93
C LEU A 153 3.00 3.33 13.42
N GLY A 154 2.44 4.21 14.25
CA GLY A 154 3.13 5.40 14.73
C GLY A 154 3.47 6.41 13.62
N LEU A 155 2.66 6.49 12.56
CA LEU A 155 2.96 7.36 11.40
C LEU A 155 2.89 8.83 11.78
N PRO A 156 3.99 9.60 11.65
CA PRO A 156 3.98 11.04 11.90
C PRO A 156 3.36 11.83 10.74
N ARG A 157 3.38 11.28 9.52
CA ARG A 157 2.77 11.83 8.31
C ARG A 157 2.05 10.75 7.52
N VAL A 158 0.89 11.06 6.97
CA VAL A 158 0.10 10.10 6.20
C VAL A 158 -0.57 10.76 5.00
N ILE A 159 -0.44 10.12 3.85
CA ILE A 159 -1.10 10.48 2.60
C ILE A 159 -2.21 9.48 2.35
N PRO A 160 -3.50 9.88 2.44
CA PRO A 160 -4.61 9.03 2.02
C PRO A 160 -4.69 8.98 0.50
N VAL A 161 -4.87 7.77 -0.04
CA VAL A 161 -5.07 7.51 -1.47
C VAL A 161 -6.18 6.48 -1.68
N HIS A 162 -6.57 6.23 -2.94
CA HIS A 162 -7.48 5.15 -3.32
C HIS A 162 -8.90 5.30 -2.73
N PHE A 163 -9.54 6.46 -2.96
CA PHE A 163 -10.85 6.79 -2.34
C PHE A 163 -11.87 7.44 -3.31
N ASP A 164 -11.51 7.82 -4.55
CA ASP A 164 -12.38 8.65 -5.39
C ASP A 164 -12.46 8.28 -6.87
N ASP A 165 -11.71 7.31 -7.37
CA ASP A 165 -11.64 6.99 -8.81
C ASP A 165 -12.71 6.01 -9.29
N TYR A 166 -13.28 5.22 -8.40
CA TYR A 166 -14.20 4.13 -8.75
C TYR A 166 -15.43 4.11 -7.86
N ALA A 167 -16.58 3.76 -8.45
CA ALA A 167 -17.86 3.66 -7.73
C ALA A 167 -17.90 2.57 -6.63
N VAL A 168 -16.87 1.72 -6.54
CA VAL A 168 -16.75 0.69 -5.51
C VAL A 168 -16.23 1.22 -4.19
N PHE A 169 -15.72 2.46 -4.15
CA PHE A 169 -15.23 3.11 -2.94
C PHE A 169 -16.40 3.57 -2.09
N ALA A 170 -16.46 3.07 -0.85
CA ALA A 170 -17.54 3.37 0.09
C ALA A 170 -17.13 4.37 1.18
N SER A 171 -15.85 4.71 1.28
CA SER A 171 -15.28 5.66 2.25
C SER A 171 -14.51 6.74 1.50
N PRO A 172 -15.09 7.94 1.34
CA PRO A 172 -14.41 9.08 0.72
C PRO A 172 -13.28 9.59 1.63
N ARG A 173 -12.35 10.35 1.06
CA ARG A 173 -11.23 10.97 1.80
C ARG A 173 -11.69 11.71 3.06
N GLN A 174 -12.87 12.35 3.01
CA GLN A 174 -13.38 13.13 4.12
C GLN A 174 -13.62 12.28 5.37
N ASP A 175 -14.06 11.03 5.25
CA ASP A 175 -14.24 10.12 6.38
C ASP A 175 -12.92 9.92 7.16
N PHE A 176 -11.80 9.82 6.43
CA PHE A 176 -10.48 9.72 7.04
C PHE A 176 -10.07 11.02 7.74
N ILE A 177 -10.25 12.17 7.08
CA ILE A 177 -9.93 13.49 7.64
C ILE A 177 -10.74 13.73 8.93
N ASP A 178 -12.04 13.44 8.91
CA ASP A 178 -12.91 13.59 10.06
C ASP A 178 -12.50 12.66 11.21
N SER A 179 -12.17 11.42 10.90
CA SER A 179 -11.68 10.44 11.89
C SER A 179 -10.35 10.86 12.52
N MET A 180 -9.41 11.36 11.72
CA MET A 180 -8.11 11.88 12.19
C MET A 180 -8.33 13.12 13.08
N THR A 181 -9.20 14.03 12.67
CA THR A 181 -9.56 15.24 13.43
C THR A 181 -10.17 14.88 14.77
N ALA A 182 -11.12 13.96 14.80
CA ALA A 182 -11.78 13.50 16.02
C ALA A 182 -10.80 12.89 17.06
N ARG A 183 -9.65 12.38 16.58
CA ARG A 183 -8.59 11.82 17.43
C ARG A 183 -7.42 12.78 17.69
N GLY A 184 -7.51 14.04 17.25
CA GLY A 184 -6.47 15.05 17.43
C GLY A 184 -5.20 14.80 16.60
N LEU A 185 -5.34 14.14 15.44
CA LEU A 185 -4.23 13.74 14.55
C LEU A 185 -4.29 14.43 13.18
N ALA A 186 -5.11 15.47 13.04
CA ALA A 186 -5.33 16.14 11.75
C ALA A 186 -4.03 16.72 11.14
N ASP A 187 -3.11 17.15 11.97
CA ASP A 187 -1.80 17.70 11.60
C ASP A 187 -0.88 16.69 10.89
N ARG A 188 -1.16 15.38 11.05
CA ARG A 188 -0.42 14.31 10.37
C ARG A 188 -0.89 14.07 8.94
N VAL A 189 -2.08 14.56 8.57
CA VAL A 189 -2.66 14.31 7.25
C VAL A 189 -2.01 15.24 6.21
N VAL A 190 -1.42 14.64 5.18
CA VAL A 190 -0.90 15.34 4.02
C VAL A 190 -1.84 15.11 2.85
N VAL A 191 -2.59 16.15 2.49
CA VAL A 191 -3.49 16.09 1.32
C VAL A 191 -2.67 16.31 0.06
N LEU A 192 -2.59 15.28 -0.77
CA LEU A 192 -1.90 15.34 -2.06
C LEU A 192 -2.92 15.49 -3.19
N GLU A 193 -2.84 16.59 -3.91
CA GLU A 193 -3.63 16.80 -5.13
C GLU A 193 -2.93 16.17 -6.34
N ARG A 194 -3.72 15.64 -7.28
CA ARG A 194 -3.17 14.98 -8.49
C ARG A 194 -2.27 15.92 -9.28
N GLY A 195 -1.12 15.43 -9.69
CA GLY A 195 -0.12 16.19 -10.42
C GLY A 195 0.75 17.12 -9.57
N HIS A 196 0.51 17.18 -8.25
CA HIS A 196 1.32 17.97 -7.34
C HIS A 196 2.34 17.09 -6.61
N THR A 197 3.42 17.73 -6.18
CA THR A 197 4.48 17.10 -5.39
C THR A 197 4.49 17.69 -3.99
N VAL A 198 4.68 16.85 -2.98
CA VAL A 198 4.89 17.26 -1.59
C VAL A 198 6.21 16.69 -1.07
N SER A 199 6.87 17.43 -0.20
CA SER A 199 8.03 16.93 0.55
C SER A 199 7.58 16.29 1.86
N LEU A 200 8.08 15.11 2.16
CA LEU A 200 7.78 14.33 3.36
C LEU A 200 8.90 14.42 4.39
#